data_3477271d2c6a22b2c70d5dc645e80d89
#
_entry.id   3477271d2c6a22b2c70d5dc645e80d89
#
_cell.length_a   1.000
_cell.length_b   1.000
_cell.length_c   1.000
_cell.angle_alpha   90.00
_cell.angle_beta   90.00
_cell.angle_gamma   90.00
#
_symmetry.space_group_name_H-M   'P 1'
#
loop_
_entity.id
_entity.type
_entity.pdbx_description
1 polymer ?
#
loop_
_entity_poly.entity_id
_entity_poly.type
_entity_poly.pdbx_seq_one_letter_code
_entity_poly.pdbx_strand_id
1 'polypeptide(L)'
;MATRNTHAFASTRKRFQTASGRSGELYSLPALARRFPNVKRLPVSLRLVLESVLRHCDGVKVTPEHVEQLANWRPKAARTDEIPFTVARVILQDFTGVPLLADLAAMRSTAQRLGQDPKKVEPLVPVDLVVDHSVMIDFYGKHNALDLNMKLEFQRNRERYEFMKWGMQAFD
;
A
#
# COMPACT_ATOMS: atom_id res chain seq x y z
N MET A 1 -18.43 -8.75 27.05
CA MET A 1 -17.05 -8.26 27.35
C MET A 1 -16.17 -8.66 26.19
N ALA A 2 -15.76 -7.69 25.36
CA ALA A 2 -14.83 -7.98 24.26
C ALA A 2 -13.45 -8.25 24.87
N THR A 3 -12.98 -9.48 24.78
CA THR A 3 -11.61 -9.86 25.10
C THR A 3 -10.67 -8.99 24.24
N ARG A 4 -9.91 -8.11 24.87
CA ARG A 4 -8.80 -7.41 24.21
C ARG A 4 -7.87 -8.50 23.67
N ASN A 5 -7.94 -8.73 22.37
CA ASN A 5 -7.04 -9.65 21.71
C ASN A 5 -5.63 -9.03 21.80
N THR A 6 -4.85 -9.51 22.77
CA THR A 6 -3.49 -9.03 23.00
C THR A 6 -2.62 -9.57 21.86
N HIS A 7 -2.00 -8.67 21.11
CA HIS A 7 -1.09 -9.01 20.01
C HIS A 7 -0.05 -10.05 20.48
N ALA A 8 -0.01 -11.21 19.85
CA ALA A 8 0.82 -12.35 20.28
C ALA A 8 2.33 -12.05 20.37
N PHE A 9 2.78 -11.04 19.63
CA PHE A 9 4.18 -10.58 19.59
C PHE A 9 4.34 -9.16 20.13
N ALA A 10 3.53 -8.74 21.10
CA ALA A 10 3.57 -7.39 21.68
C ALA A 10 4.99 -7.00 22.17
N SER A 11 5.79 -7.96 22.64
CA SER A 11 7.18 -7.76 23.10
C SER A 11 8.12 -7.25 21.99
N THR A 12 7.74 -7.41 20.72
CA THR A 12 8.52 -6.90 19.56
C THR A 12 8.23 -5.45 19.24
N ARG A 13 7.17 -4.86 19.82
CA ARG A 13 6.82 -3.44 19.64
C ARG A 13 7.86 -2.54 20.30
N LYS A 14 8.40 -1.59 19.54
CA LYS A 14 9.45 -0.66 19.96
C LYS A 14 9.06 0.75 19.55
N ARG A 15 9.40 1.71 20.41
CA ARG A 15 9.30 3.14 20.08
C ARG A 15 10.58 3.61 19.40
N PHE A 16 10.45 4.55 18.50
CA PHE A 16 11.56 5.27 17.91
C PHE A 16 11.25 6.76 17.80
N GLN A 17 12.29 7.54 17.66
CA GLN A 17 12.19 8.97 17.41
C GLN A 17 13.04 9.30 16.18
N THR A 18 12.47 10.10 15.26
CA THR A 18 13.19 10.58 14.08
C THR A 18 14.12 11.76 14.46
N ALA A 19 15.08 12.07 13.60
CA ALA A 19 15.93 13.25 13.77
C ALA A 19 15.12 14.58 13.83
N SER A 20 13.93 14.61 13.22
CA SER A 20 13.02 15.75 13.29
C SER A 20 12.15 15.80 14.55
N GLY A 21 12.40 14.93 15.54
CA GLY A 21 11.68 14.89 16.82
C GLY A 21 10.34 14.13 16.78
N ARG A 22 9.90 13.62 15.63
CA ARG A 22 8.68 12.81 15.55
C ARG A 22 8.90 11.44 16.19
N SER A 23 8.00 11.02 17.05
CA SER A 23 8.00 9.68 17.62
C SER A 23 7.06 8.76 16.86
N GLY A 24 7.40 7.46 16.86
CA GLY A 24 6.60 6.42 16.23
C GLY A 24 6.83 5.09 16.92
N GLU A 25 6.12 4.07 16.45
CA GLU A 25 6.26 2.70 16.92
C GLU A 25 6.49 1.77 15.73
N LEU A 26 7.25 0.72 15.94
CA LEU A 26 7.52 -0.32 14.96
C LEU A 26 7.50 -1.70 15.62
N TYR A 27 7.26 -2.73 14.84
CA TYR A 27 7.48 -4.11 15.26
C TYR A 27 8.89 -4.53 14.82
N SER A 28 9.75 -4.78 15.79
CA SER A 28 11.18 -5.00 15.59
C SER A 28 11.49 -6.44 15.15
N LEU A 29 11.93 -6.63 13.92
CA LEU A 29 12.42 -7.93 13.44
C LEU A 29 13.65 -8.42 14.23
N PRO A 30 14.61 -7.57 14.65
CA PRO A 30 15.68 -7.99 15.57
C PRO A 30 15.15 -8.50 16.92
N ALA A 31 14.07 -7.95 17.45
CA ALA A 31 13.44 -8.47 18.66
C ALA A 31 12.74 -9.82 18.40
N LEU A 32 12.06 -9.96 17.27
CA LEU A 32 11.47 -11.23 16.83
C LEU A 32 12.54 -12.32 16.64
N ALA A 33 13.71 -11.95 16.10
CA ALA A 33 14.82 -12.85 15.88
C ALA A 33 15.39 -13.50 17.17
N ARG A 34 15.07 -12.99 18.35
CA ARG A 34 15.42 -13.64 19.62
C ARG A 34 14.65 -14.96 19.79
N ARG A 35 13.38 -14.99 19.35
CA ARG A 35 12.54 -16.19 19.36
C ARG A 35 12.73 -17.05 18.10
N PHE A 36 12.95 -16.41 16.94
CA PHE A 36 13.10 -17.05 15.64
C PHE A 36 14.44 -16.64 14.98
N PRO A 37 15.56 -17.28 15.31
CA PRO A 37 16.90 -16.85 14.83
C PRO A 37 17.06 -16.82 13.31
N ASN A 38 16.27 -17.62 12.58
CA ASN A 38 16.28 -17.65 11.11
C ASN A 38 15.87 -16.31 10.46
N VAL A 39 15.14 -15.45 11.16
CA VAL A 39 14.76 -14.11 10.69
C VAL A 39 15.97 -13.29 10.23
N LYS A 40 17.14 -13.46 10.86
CA LYS A 40 18.38 -12.78 10.48
C LYS A 40 18.90 -13.20 9.09
N ARG A 41 18.51 -14.38 8.63
CA ARG A 41 18.97 -14.97 7.36
C ARG A 41 17.96 -14.82 6.22
N LEU A 42 16.76 -14.33 6.51
CA LEU A 42 15.72 -14.14 5.50
C LEU A 42 16.18 -13.11 4.44
N PRO A 43 15.86 -13.33 3.16
CA PRO A 43 15.98 -12.30 2.13
C PRO A 43 15.25 -11.02 2.53
N VAL A 44 15.71 -9.85 2.03
CA VAL A 44 15.11 -8.55 2.37
C VAL A 44 13.63 -8.51 2.01
N SER A 45 13.24 -9.03 0.84
CA SER A 45 11.85 -9.12 0.41
C SER A 45 10.97 -9.86 1.41
N LEU A 46 11.41 -11.02 1.90
CA LEU A 46 10.68 -11.78 2.91
C LEU A 46 10.65 -11.10 4.28
N ARG A 47 11.67 -10.32 4.64
CA ARG A 47 11.64 -9.51 5.87
C ARG A 47 10.62 -8.39 5.79
N LEU A 48 10.41 -7.77 4.62
CA LEU A 48 9.37 -6.78 4.40
C LEU A 48 7.97 -7.40 4.56
N VAL A 49 7.73 -8.57 3.94
CA VAL A 49 6.48 -9.31 4.10
C VAL A 49 6.27 -9.72 5.55
N LEU A 50 7.30 -10.26 6.22
CA LEU A 50 7.23 -10.66 7.62
C LEU A 50 6.92 -9.47 8.55
N GLU A 51 7.46 -8.28 8.29
CA GLU A 51 7.17 -7.10 9.07
C GLU A 51 5.69 -6.69 8.94
N SER A 52 5.14 -6.74 7.73
CA SER A 52 3.72 -6.49 7.50
C SER A 52 2.83 -7.51 8.23
N VAL A 53 3.12 -8.80 8.09
CA VAL A 53 2.36 -9.87 8.76
C VAL A 53 2.47 -9.75 10.28
N LEU A 54 3.65 -9.47 10.81
CA LEU A 54 3.88 -9.26 12.24
C LEU A 54 3.06 -8.08 12.77
N ARG A 55 3.04 -6.96 12.03
CA ARG A 55 2.31 -5.74 12.42
C ARG A 55 0.79 -5.96 12.48
N HIS A 56 0.26 -6.74 11.53
CA HIS A 56 -1.17 -6.98 11.39
C HIS A 56 -1.65 -8.27 12.08
N CYS A 57 -0.81 -8.89 12.93
CA CYS A 57 -1.16 -10.11 13.66
C CYS A 57 -2.28 -9.82 14.68
N ASP A 58 -3.53 -9.96 14.24
CA ASP A 58 -4.74 -9.73 15.03
C ASP A 58 -5.34 -11.02 15.62
N GLY A 59 -4.74 -12.17 15.27
CA GLY A 59 -5.23 -13.50 15.70
C GLY A 59 -6.50 -13.96 14.98
N VAL A 60 -6.97 -13.22 13.96
CA VAL A 60 -8.17 -13.53 13.17
C VAL A 60 -7.82 -13.64 11.69
N LYS A 61 -7.46 -12.51 11.05
CA LYS A 61 -7.02 -12.49 9.64
C LYS A 61 -5.56 -12.90 9.52
N VAL A 62 -4.74 -12.38 10.41
CA VAL A 62 -3.32 -12.71 10.50
C VAL A 62 -3.06 -13.36 11.85
N THR A 63 -2.82 -14.65 11.83
CA THR A 63 -2.60 -15.44 13.04
C THR A 63 -1.12 -15.52 13.42
N PRO A 64 -0.78 -15.90 14.66
CA PRO A 64 0.60 -16.13 15.08
C PRO A 64 1.33 -17.16 14.20
N GLU A 65 0.63 -18.17 13.70
CA GLU A 65 1.17 -19.22 12.85
C GLU A 65 1.70 -18.66 11.53
N HIS A 66 1.02 -17.67 10.91
CA HIS A 66 1.51 -16.99 9.70
C HIS A 66 2.84 -16.28 9.96
N VAL A 67 3.00 -15.65 11.12
CA VAL A 67 4.27 -15.01 11.52
C VAL A 67 5.37 -16.09 11.68
N GLU A 68 5.05 -17.20 12.35
CA GLU A 68 6.00 -18.30 12.59
C GLU A 68 6.42 -18.99 11.30
N GLN A 69 5.50 -19.23 10.38
CA GLN A 69 5.77 -19.79 9.05
C GLN A 69 6.78 -18.93 8.28
N LEU A 70 6.55 -17.62 8.20
CA LEU A 70 7.48 -16.71 7.53
C LEU A 70 8.82 -16.61 8.26
N ALA A 71 8.81 -16.52 9.58
CA ALA A 71 10.03 -16.44 10.38
C ALA A 71 10.93 -17.70 10.21
N ASN A 72 10.32 -18.86 9.97
CA ASN A 72 10.98 -20.14 9.77
C ASN A 72 11.14 -20.52 8.28
N TRP A 73 10.85 -19.60 7.36
CA TRP A 73 10.95 -19.86 5.91
C TRP A 73 12.30 -20.47 5.49
N ARG A 74 12.25 -21.43 4.56
CA ARG A 74 13.43 -22.11 3.99
C ARG A 74 13.37 -22.10 2.47
N PRO A 75 14.49 -21.88 1.75
CA PRO A 75 14.51 -21.76 0.28
C PRO A 75 13.92 -22.95 -0.46
N LYS A 76 14.15 -24.17 0.04
CA LYS A 76 13.77 -25.45 -0.62
C LYS A 76 12.56 -26.12 0.02
N ALA A 77 11.86 -25.48 0.95
CA ALA A 77 10.65 -26.07 1.53
C ALA A 77 9.49 -26.04 0.54
N ALA A 78 8.55 -26.97 0.69
CA ALA A 78 7.28 -26.93 -0.05
C ALA A 78 6.54 -25.61 0.19
N ARG A 79 5.75 -25.18 -0.79
CA ARG A 79 4.91 -23.96 -0.74
C ARG A 79 3.46 -24.41 -0.74
N THR A 80 2.98 -24.77 0.44
CA THR A 80 1.63 -25.35 0.65
C THR A 80 0.65 -24.36 1.26
N ASP A 81 1.17 -23.29 1.89
CA ASP A 81 0.35 -22.39 2.69
C ASP A 81 0.33 -20.99 2.07
N GLU A 82 -0.80 -20.33 2.17
CA GLU A 82 -0.97 -18.92 1.83
C GLU A 82 -0.72 -18.06 3.07
N ILE A 83 -0.09 -16.91 2.87
CA ILE A 83 0.16 -15.93 3.93
C ILE A 83 -0.65 -14.67 3.63
N PRO A 84 -1.55 -14.23 4.52
CA PRO A 84 -2.25 -12.98 4.36
C PRO A 84 -1.26 -11.82 4.40
N PHE A 85 -1.35 -10.94 3.41
CA PHE A 85 -0.45 -9.81 3.28
C PHE A 85 -1.24 -8.52 3.07
N THR A 86 -0.98 -7.52 3.93
CA THR A 86 -1.54 -6.19 3.77
C THR A 86 -0.44 -5.28 3.23
N VAL A 87 -0.66 -4.72 2.05
CA VAL A 87 0.27 -3.76 1.44
C VAL A 87 0.28 -2.47 2.26
N ALA A 88 1.41 -1.77 2.29
CA ALA A 88 1.54 -0.50 2.99
C ALA A 88 1.06 0.68 2.15
N ARG A 89 1.09 0.54 0.82
CA ARG A 89 0.75 1.56 -0.16
C ARG A 89 0.46 0.90 -1.51
N VAL A 90 -0.43 1.50 -2.29
CA VAL A 90 -0.70 1.12 -3.67
C VAL A 90 -0.17 2.21 -4.59
N ILE A 91 0.51 1.82 -5.66
CA ILE A 91 0.91 2.72 -6.74
C ILE A 91 0.03 2.38 -7.94
N LEU A 92 -0.73 3.36 -8.41
CA LEU A 92 -1.54 3.25 -9.61
C LEU A 92 -0.87 4.00 -10.75
N GLN A 93 -0.78 3.36 -11.88
CA GLN A 93 -0.48 3.99 -13.14
C GLN A 93 -1.71 4.78 -13.63
N ASP A 94 -1.50 5.89 -14.33
CA ASP A 94 -2.59 6.74 -14.83
C ASP A 94 -3.50 6.03 -15.84
N PHE A 95 -3.01 5.04 -16.57
CA PHE A 95 -3.81 4.27 -17.52
C PHE A 95 -4.72 3.27 -16.81
N THR A 96 -4.18 2.48 -15.88
CA THR A 96 -4.93 1.46 -15.12
C THR A 96 -5.66 2.06 -13.91
N GLY A 97 -5.23 3.21 -13.43
CA GLY A 97 -5.87 3.92 -12.32
C GLY A 97 -7.23 4.53 -12.67
N VAL A 98 -7.44 4.93 -13.94
CA VAL A 98 -8.74 5.49 -14.38
C VAL A 98 -9.88 4.47 -14.23
N PRO A 99 -9.78 3.23 -14.70
CA PRO A 99 -10.81 2.20 -14.44
C PRO A 99 -11.07 1.98 -12.95
N LEU A 100 -10.04 1.91 -12.11
CA LEU A 100 -10.20 1.74 -10.67
C LEU A 100 -10.97 2.91 -10.03
N LEU A 101 -10.64 4.15 -10.40
CA LEU A 101 -11.38 5.33 -9.91
C LEU A 101 -12.83 5.30 -10.36
N ALA A 102 -13.13 4.84 -11.58
CA ALA A 102 -14.49 4.66 -12.08
C ALA A 102 -15.25 3.61 -11.26
N ASP A 103 -14.61 2.49 -10.92
CA ASP A 103 -15.19 1.45 -10.08
C ASP A 103 -15.50 1.97 -8.66
N LEU A 104 -14.56 2.68 -8.04
CA LEU A 104 -14.77 3.30 -6.72
C LEU A 104 -15.92 4.32 -6.76
N ALA A 105 -16.02 5.13 -7.82
CA ALA A 105 -17.14 6.06 -8.02
C ALA A 105 -18.49 5.33 -8.15
N ALA A 106 -18.51 4.23 -8.90
CA ALA A 106 -19.71 3.39 -9.06
C ALA A 106 -20.09 2.72 -7.72
N MET A 107 -19.13 2.27 -6.94
CA MET A 107 -19.36 1.74 -5.59
C MET A 107 -19.98 2.80 -4.67
N ARG A 108 -19.48 4.04 -4.68
CA ARG A 108 -20.06 5.16 -3.93
C ARG A 108 -21.52 5.45 -4.34
N SER A 109 -21.78 5.49 -5.65
CA SER A 109 -23.14 5.68 -6.18
C SER A 109 -24.07 4.56 -5.74
N THR A 110 -23.57 3.32 -5.70
CA THR A 110 -24.36 2.17 -5.22
C THR A 110 -24.61 2.23 -3.72
N ALA A 111 -23.60 2.60 -2.91
CA ALA A 111 -23.76 2.80 -1.47
C ALA A 111 -24.87 3.85 -1.19
N GLN A 112 -24.85 4.97 -1.91
CA GLN A 112 -25.85 6.01 -1.80
C GLN A 112 -27.26 5.50 -2.14
N ARG A 113 -27.42 4.75 -3.23
CA ARG A 113 -28.72 4.16 -3.62
C ARG A 113 -29.25 3.18 -2.57
N LEU A 114 -28.37 2.53 -1.84
CA LEU A 114 -28.70 1.62 -0.75
C LEU A 114 -28.90 2.35 0.60
N GLY A 115 -28.92 3.67 0.61
CA GLY A 115 -29.08 4.47 1.84
C GLY A 115 -27.88 4.44 2.76
N GLN A 116 -26.68 4.04 2.26
CA GLN A 116 -25.44 4.03 2.99
C GLN A 116 -24.62 5.29 2.70
N ASP A 117 -23.74 5.65 3.63
CA ASP A 117 -22.80 6.75 3.44
C ASP A 117 -21.77 6.40 2.36
N PRO A 118 -21.72 7.13 1.22
CA PRO A 118 -20.75 6.89 0.15
C PRO A 118 -19.29 7.03 0.61
N LYS A 119 -19.02 7.87 1.62
CA LYS A 119 -17.67 8.09 2.17
C LYS A 119 -17.08 6.88 2.87
N LYS A 120 -17.89 5.84 3.14
CA LYS A 120 -17.37 4.55 3.63
C LYS A 120 -16.61 3.77 2.57
N VAL A 121 -16.77 4.13 1.29
CA VAL A 121 -16.02 3.53 0.18
C VAL A 121 -14.73 4.34 0.00
N GLU A 122 -13.69 3.90 0.67
CA GLU A 122 -12.34 4.48 0.65
C GLU A 122 -11.28 3.40 0.50
N PRO A 123 -10.12 3.69 -0.11
CA PRO A 123 -8.97 2.81 -0.05
C PRO A 123 -8.52 2.58 1.40
N LEU A 124 -8.17 1.35 1.75
CA LEU A 124 -7.71 1.01 3.11
C LEU A 124 -6.26 1.36 3.38
N VAL A 125 -5.51 1.73 2.34
CA VAL A 125 -4.10 2.13 2.40
C VAL A 125 -3.89 3.32 1.47
N PRO A 126 -2.86 4.15 1.71
CA PRO A 126 -2.53 5.25 0.82
C PRO A 126 -2.33 4.79 -0.62
N VAL A 127 -2.85 5.56 -1.56
CA VAL A 127 -2.77 5.29 -2.99
C VAL A 127 -2.11 6.48 -3.68
N ASP A 128 -1.02 6.23 -4.41
CA ASP A 128 -0.39 7.23 -5.26
C ASP A 128 -0.71 6.94 -6.72
N LEU A 129 -1.21 7.93 -7.44
CA LEU A 129 -1.40 7.84 -8.88
C LEU A 129 -0.19 8.48 -9.57
N VAL A 130 0.46 7.71 -10.43
CA VAL A 130 1.68 8.12 -11.14
C VAL A 130 1.40 8.15 -12.63
N VAL A 131 1.69 9.30 -13.26
CA VAL A 131 1.65 9.45 -14.72
C VAL A 131 2.95 8.87 -15.29
N ASP A 132 2.86 7.73 -15.95
CA ASP A 132 4.01 7.01 -16.52
C ASP A 132 3.82 6.59 -17.98
N HIS A 133 2.75 7.06 -18.63
CA HIS A 133 2.53 6.79 -20.05
C HIS A 133 3.52 7.58 -20.93
N SER A 134 3.74 7.08 -22.15
CA SER A 134 4.56 7.77 -23.15
C SER A 134 3.95 9.09 -23.56
N VAL A 135 4.76 10.14 -23.61
CA VAL A 135 4.38 11.46 -24.11
C VAL A 135 4.85 11.61 -25.55
N MET A 136 3.96 12.05 -26.44
CA MET A 136 4.33 12.34 -27.81
C MET A 136 5.18 13.61 -27.86
N ILE A 137 6.32 13.53 -28.55
CA ILE A 137 7.23 14.65 -28.74
C ILE A 137 6.93 15.37 -30.05
N ASP A 138 6.27 16.52 -29.96
CA ASP A 138 5.95 17.38 -31.10
C ASP A 138 7.02 18.48 -31.30
N PHE A 139 7.63 18.91 -30.21
CA PHE A 139 8.64 19.94 -30.20
C PHE A 139 9.99 19.40 -29.74
N TYR A 140 11.03 19.69 -30.48
CA TYR A 140 12.40 19.27 -30.19
C TYR A 140 13.41 20.34 -30.62
N GLY A 141 14.64 20.24 -30.16
CA GLY A 141 15.73 21.13 -30.52
C GLY A 141 15.55 22.61 -30.08
N LYS A 142 14.62 22.87 -29.16
CA LYS A 142 14.36 24.22 -28.59
C LYS A 142 14.47 24.15 -27.07
N HIS A 143 14.95 25.26 -26.46
CA HIS A 143 15.10 25.29 -25.00
C HIS A 143 13.76 25.16 -24.23
N ASN A 144 12.66 25.59 -24.85
CA ASN A 144 11.30 25.48 -24.27
C ASN A 144 10.49 24.28 -24.80
N ALA A 145 11.16 23.29 -25.43
CA ALA A 145 10.48 22.13 -25.99
C ALA A 145 9.70 21.32 -24.93
N LEU A 146 10.24 21.20 -23.71
CA LEU A 146 9.56 20.52 -22.61
C LEU A 146 8.21 21.17 -22.30
N ASP A 147 8.19 22.48 -22.08
CA ASP A 147 6.97 23.22 -21.72
C ASP A 147 5.91 23.13 -22.82
N LEU A 148 6.34 23.20 -24.10
CA LEU A 148 5.44 23.08 -25.23
C LEU A 148 4.84 21.70 -25.36
N ASN A 149 5.63 20.64 -25.20
CA ASN A 149 5.14 19.26 -25.19
C ASN A 149 4.20 18.99 -24.01
N MET A 150 4.54 19.44 -22.81
CA MET A 150 3.67 19.30 -21.64
C MET A 150 2.33 20.01 -21.82
N LYS A 151 2.33 21.20 -22.41
CA LYS A 151 1.09 21.92 -22.73
C LYS A 151 0.19 21.14 -23.69
N LEU A 152 0.77 20.55 -24.74
CA LEU A 152 0.02 19.71 -25.67
C LEU A 152 -0.47 18.41 -25.01
N GLU A 153 0.34 17.80 -24.17
CA GLU A 153 -0.02 16.60 -23.42
C GLU A 153 -1.27 16.84 -22.58
N PHE A 154 -1.28 17.91 -21.77
CA PHE A 154 -2.46 18.27 -20.98
C PHE A 154 -3.67 18.63 -21.83
N GLN A 155 -3.46 19.23 -22.99
CA GLN A 155 -4.56 19.56 -23.90
C GLN A 155 -5.15 18.30 -24.54
N ARG A 156 -4.31 17.36 -25.00
CA ARG A 156 -4.73 16.11 -25.65
C ARG A 156 -5.46 15.16 -24.68
N ASN A 157 -5.00 15.11 -23.45
CA ASN A 157 -5.53 14.20 -22.43
C ASN A 157 -6.36 14.94 -21.37
N ARG A 158 -6.97 16.06 -21.72
CA ARG A 158 -7.65 16.95 -20.78
C ARG A 158 -8.69 16.23 -19.92
N GLU A 159 -9.59 15.46 -20.52
CA GLU A 159 -10.65 14.75 -19.81
C GLU A 159 -10.07 13.74 -18.81
N ARG A 160 -9.00 13.03 -19.17
CA ARG A 160 -8.31 12.11 -18.28
C ARG A 160 -7.73 12.84 -17.07
N TYR A 161 -7.01 13.93 -17.28
CA TYR A 161 -6.41 14.69 -16.19
C TYR A 161 -7.46 15.36 -15.28
N GLU A 162 -8.55 15.85 -15.85
CA GLU A 162 -9.68 16.37 -15.08
C GLU A 162 -10.31 15.28 -14.21
N PHE A 163 -10.49 14.07 -14.74
CA PHE A 163 -11.02 12.93 -14.00
C PHE A 163 -10.07 12.47 -12.89
N MET A 164 -8.77 12.35 -13.17
CA MET A 164 -7.77 12.00 -12.16
C MET A 164 -7.71 13.04 -11.04
N LYS A 165 -7.75 14.33 -11.38
CA LYS A 165 -7.79 15.41 -10.40
C LYS A 165 -9.04 15.34 -9.52
N TRP A 166 -10.18 15.02 -10.12
CA TRP A 166 -11.40 14.76 -9.35
C TRP A 166 -11.20 13.58 -8.38
N GLY A 167 -10.62 12.48 -8.84
CA GLY A 167 -10.34 11.31 -8.00
C GLY A 167 -9.45 11.65 -6.80
N MET A 168 -8.38 12.42 -7.02
CA MET A 168 -7.48 12.89 -5.94
C MET A 168 -8.20 13.76 -4.89
N GLN A 169 -9.28 14.42 -5.26
CA GLN A 169 -10.07 15.27 -4.35
C GLN A 169 -11.25 14.53 -3.70
N ALA A 170 -11.68 13.44 -4.32
CA ALA A 170 -12.83 12.66 -3.86
C ALA A 170 -12.43 11.59 -2.83
N PHE A 171 -11.22 11.05 -2.94
CA PHE A 171 -10.69 10.00 -2.07
C PHE A 171 -9.46 10.55 -1.35
N ASP A 172 -9.51 10.58 0.00
CA ASP A 172 -8.44 11.09 0.88
C ASP A 172 -7.39 10.01 1.23
#